data_9518de383e140c53f83bbdf0ab3b3c2b
#
_entry.id   9518de383e140c53f83bbdf0ab3b3c2b
#
_cell.length_a   1.000
_cell.length_b   1.000
_cell.length_c   1.000
_cell.angle_alpha   90.00
_cell.angle_beta   90.00
_cell.angle_gamma   90.00
#
_symmetry.space_group_name_H-M   'P 1'
#
loop_
_entity.id
_entity.type
_entity.pdbx_description
1 polymer ?
#
loop_
_entity_poly.entity_id
_entity_poly.type
_entity_poly.pdbx_seq_one_letter_code
_entity_poly.pdbx_strand_id
1 'polypeptide(L)'
;SFNIDYYFSSPYKRAFETINSSPIQFDKIVLDNRLRERKLSSRFIEDTEFEKTIQYLWQNPDKSLIGGESNREALNRILDLFEDLEERYSDKTILLSSHGNLLGILINHFDSSFDYKKWGQMTFPDCFLVDKDKSVKRIMKVTSR
;
A
#
# COMPACT_ATOMS: atom_id res chain seq x y z
N SER A 1 -0.50 -7.11 20.39
CA SER A 1 0.84 -6.88 19.83
C SER A 1 1.24 -8.05 18.97
N PHE A 2 2.00 -7.75 17.91
CA PHE A 2 2.48 -8.76 16.96
C PHE A 2 3.99 -8.90 17.10
N ASN A 3 4.48 -10.15 17.05
CA ASN A 3 5.90 -10.40 16.87
C ASN A 3 6.18 -10.34 15.37
N ILE A 4 6.84 -9.30 14.93
CA ILE A 4 7.17 -9.10 13.53
C ILE A 4 8.54 -9.66 13.25
N ASP A 5 8.62 -10.57 12.26
CA ASP A 5 9.85 -11.25 11.90
C ASP A 5 10.68 -10.46 10.90
N TYR A 6 10.04 -9.77 9.95
CA TYR A 6 10.71 -9.03 8.89
C TYR A 6 10.02 -7.71 8.61
N TYR A 7 10.82 -6.73 8.19
CA TYR A 7 10.33 -5.38 7.86
C TYR A 7 10.77 -5.02 6.45
N PHE A 8 9.80 -4.66 5.62
CA PHE A 8 10.03 -4.19 4.25
C PHE A 8 9.37 -2.83 4.08
N SER A 9 10.02 -1.93 3.35
CA SER A 9 9.50 -0.58 3.15
C SER A 9 9.76 -0.11 1.73
N SER A 10 8.86 0.77 1.26
CA SER A 10 9.15 1.62 0.13
C SER A 10 10.45 2.39 0.40
N PRO A 11 11.28 2.65 -0.65
CA PRO A 11 12.49 3.44 -0.48
C PRO A 11 12.23 4.91 -0.20
N TYR A 12 10.99 5.39 -0.34
CA TYR A 12 10.67 6.77 -0.03
C TYR A 12 10.67 7.02 1.47
N LYS A 13 11.27 8.16 1.83
CA LYS A 13 11.51 8.54 3.22
C LYS A 13 10.27 8.46 4.10
N ARG A 14 9.12 8.91 3.59
CA ARG A 14 7.85 8.88 4.34
C ARG A 14 7.45 7.48 4.79
N ALA A 15 7.73 6.48 3.96
CA ALA A 15 7.34 5.10 4.27
C ALA A 15 8.23 4.48 5.34
N PHE A 16 9.55 4.56 5.21
CA PHE A 16 10.42 3.94 6.19
C PHE A 16 10.51 4.72 7.50
N GLU A 17 10.28 6.02 7.50
CA GLU A 17 10.22 6.81 8.73
C GLU A 17 9.03 6.41 9.61
N THR A 18 7.94 5.95 9.01
CA THR A 18 6.79 5.43 9.76
C THR A 18 7.21 4.22 10.60
N ILE A 19 8.04 3.34 10.06
CA ILE A 19 8.59 2.20 10.81
C ILE A 19 9.66 2.68 11.79
N ASN A 20 10.52 3.58 11.35
CA ASN A 20 11.69 4.02 12.12
C ASN A 20 11.32 4.89 13.33
N SER A 21 10.09 5.39 13.41
CA SER A 21 9.59 6.07 14.62
C SER A 21 9.33 5.12 15.78
N SER A 22 9.37 3.81 15.52
CA SER A 22 9.30 2.78 16.54
C SER A 22 10.74 2.37 16.95
N PRO A 23 10.92 1.55 18.02
CA PRO A 23 12.26 1.12 18.45
C PRO A 23 12.95 0.14 17.52
N ILE A 24 12.56 0.08 16.26
CA ILE A 24 13.15 -0.81 15.26
C ILE A 24 14.40 -0.16 14.68
N GLN A 25 15.47 -0.92 14.58
CA GLN A 25 16.72 -0.44 13.99
C GLN A 25 16.57 -0.33 12.48
N PHE A 26 16.97 0.80 11.94
CA PHE A 26 16.87 1.10 10.50
C PHE A 26 17.57 0.04 9.62
N ASP A 27 18.68 -0.52 10.08
CA ASP A 27 19.43 -1.53 9.33
C ASP A 27 18.69 -2.87 9.16
N LYS A 28 17.58 -3.06 9.90
CA LYS A 28 16.74 -4.24 9.77
C LYS A 28 15.60 -4.06 8.77
N ILE A 29 15.44 -2.86 8.24
CA ILE A 29 14.40 -2.56 7.27
C ILE A 29 14.95 -2.80 5.86
N VAL A 30 14.31 -3.70 5.12
CA VAL A 30 14.68 -3.98 3.72
C VAL A 30 13.87 -3.04 2.82
N LEU A 31 14.56 -2.29 1.99
CA LEU A 31 13.89 -1.40 1.03
C LEU A 31 13.57 -2.17 -0.25
N ASP A 32 12.34 -2.07 -0.71
CA ASP A 32 11.88 -2.74 -1.94
C ASP A 32 11.06 -1.77 -2.78
N ASN A 33 11.52 -1.55 -4.00
CA ASN A 33 10.89 -0.58 -4.90
C ASN A 33 9.48 -0.99 -5.33
N ARG A 34 9.10 -2.26 -5.17
CA ARG A 34 7.73 -2.71 -5.45
C ARG A 34 6.71 -2.12 -4.47
N LEU A 35 7.17 -1.55 -3.35
CA LEU A 35 6.33 -0.87 -2.36
C LEU A 35 6.19 0.63 -2.62
N ARG A 36 6.81 1.17 -3.68
CA ARG A 36 6.69 2.59 -4.02
C ARG A 36 5.25 2.96 -4.36
N GLU A 37 4.90 4.22 -4.14
CA GLU A 37 3.55 4.68 -4.51
C GLU A 37 3.30 4.51 -6.01
N ARG A 38 2.03 4.30 -6.35
CA ARG A 38 1.65 4.25 -7.75
C ARG A 38 1.95 5.61 -8.39
N LYS A 39 2.48 5.60 -9.58
CA LYS A 39 2.67 6.82 -10.35
C LYS A 39 1.36 7.15 -11.07
N LEU A 40 0.79 8.29 -10.73
CA LEU A 40 -0.52 8.66 -11.28
C LEU A 40 -0.42 9.23 -12.69
N SER A 41 0.57 10.10 -12.93
CA SER A 41 0.78 10.75 -14.22
C SER A 41 2.18 11.35 -14.27
N SER A 42 2.71 11.55 -15.48
CA SER A 42 3.92 12.36 -15.68
C SER A 42 3.62 13.84 -15.74
N ARG A 43 2.34 14.22 -15.80
CA ARG A 43 1.89 15.60 -15.84
C ARG A 43 1.29 16.01 -14.51
N PHE A 44 1.37 17.30 -14.19
CA PHE A 44 0.72 17.86 -13.03
C PHE A 44 -0.80 17.70 -13.14
N ILE A 45 -1.43 17.33 -12.02
CA ILE A 45 -2.88 17.22 -11.92
C ILE A 45 -3.36 18.28 -10.94
N GLU A 46 -4.26 19.13 -11.38
CA GLU A 46 -4.85 20.17 -10.55
C GLU A 46 -5.63 19.57 -9.38
N ASP A 47 -5.60 20.21 -8.22
CA ASP A 47 -6.32 19.72 -7.04
C ASP A 47 -7.80 19.51 -7.30
N THR A 48 -8.41 20.37 -8.11
CA THR A 48 -9.83 20.29 -8.49
C THR A 48 -10.15 19.06 -9.33
N GLU A 49 -9.16 18.50 -10.02
CA GLU A 49 -9.32 17.32 -10.89
C GLU A 49 -8.85 16.02 -10.22
N PHE A 50 -8.15 16.12 -9.10
CA PHE A 50 -7.49 14.98 -8.46
C PHE A 50 -8.50 13.89 -8.08
N GLU A 51 -9.56 14.25 -7.36
CA GLU A 51 -10.57 13.27 -6.91
C GLU A 51 -11.26 12.58 -8.07
N LYS A 52 -11.66 13.34 -9.08
CA LYS A 52 -12.31 12.79 -10.28
C LYS A 52 -11.38 11.82 -11.00
N THR A 53 -10.09 12.15 -11.08
CA THR A 53 -9.08 11.32 -11.72
C THR A 53 -8.93 10.00 -10.99
N ILE A 54 -8.78 10.04 -9.66
CA ILE A 54 -8.63 8.83 -8.85
C ILE A 54 -9.88 7.97 -8.99
N GLN A 55 -11.07 8.56 -8.89
CA GLN A 55 -12.33 7.82 -9.02
C GLN A 55 -12.44 7.14 -10.38
N TYR A 56 -12.08 7.85 -11.45
CA TYR A 56 -12.05 7.30 -12.80
C TYR A 56 -11.14 6.07 -12.89
N LEU A 57 -9.94 6.16 -12.32
CA LEU A 57 -8.97 5.06 -12.35
C LEU A 57 -9.42 3.86 -11.51
N TRP A 58 -10.15 4.08 -10.42
CA TRP A 58 -10.74 2.99 -9.63
C TRP A 58 -11.85 2.28 -10.39
N GLN A 59 -12.61 3.01 -11.21
CA GLN A 59 -13.65 2.44 -12.04
C GLN A 59 -13.12 1.78 -13.32
N ASN A 60 -11.89 2.10 -13.69
CA ASN A 60 -11.26 1.64 -14.94
C ASN A 60 -9.84 1.13 -14.63
N PRO A 61 -9.70 -0.04 -13.99
CA PRO A 61 -8.40 -0.50 -13.48
C PRO A 61 -7.33 -0.73 -14.54
N ASP A 62 -7.73 -0.90 -15.79
CA ASP A 62 -6.77 -1.10 -16.89
C ASP A 62 -6.37 0.20 -17.59
N LYS A 63 -6.93 1.33 -17.17
CA LYS A 63 -6.62 2.64 -17.74
C LYS A 63 -5.54 3.35 -16.92
N SER A 64 -4.74 4.14 -17.60
CA SER A 64 -3.74 4.99 -16.97
C SER A 64 -3.71 6.35 -17.64
N LEU A 65 -3.22 7.34 -16.90
CA LEU A 65 -2.90 8.63 -17.48
C LEU A 65 -1.53 8.56 -18.16
N ILE A 66 -1.21 9.58 -18.97
CA ILE A 66 0.07 9.64 -19.67
C ILE A 66 1.22 9.57 -18.66
N GLY A 67 2.10 8.58 -18.86
CA GLY A 67 3.27 8.36 -18.01
C GLY A 67 2.97 7.81 -16.65
N GLY A 68 1.71 7.41 -16.37
CA GLY A 68 1.31 6.82 -15.10
C GLY A 68 1.11 5.31 -15.19
N GLU A 69 0.91 4.71 -14.02
CA GLU A 69 0.53 3.30 -13.90
C GLU A 69 -0.99 3.18 -13.84
N SER A 70 -1.54 2.13 -14.46
CA SER A 70 -2.93 1.74 -14.18
C SER A 70 -3.02 1.10 -12.79
N ASN A 71 -4.24 1.00 -12.25
CA ASN A 71 -4.46 0.26 -11.00
C ASN A 71 -3.98 -1.18 -11.14
N ARG A 72 -4.22 -1.82 -12.27
CA ARG A 72 -3.80 -3.21 -12.51
C ARG A 72 -2.29 -3.35 -12.54
N GLU A 73 -1.59 -2.43 -13.18
CA GLU A 73 -0.11 -2.46 -13.20
C GLU A 73 0.47 -2.30 -11.79
N ALA A 74 -0.06 -1.36 -11.03
CA ALA A 74 0.36 -1.16 -9.63
C ALA A 74 0.06 -2.39 -8.78
N LEU A 75 -1.13 -2.98 -8.95
CA LEU A 75 -1.52 -4.20 -8.27
C LEU A 75 -0.58 -5.36 -8.59
N ASN A 76 -0.30 -5.59 -9.86
CA ASN A 76 0.58 -6.69 -10.26
C ASN A 76 1.98 -6.55 -9.66
N ARG A 77 2.45 -5.33 -9.56
CA ARG A 77 3.75 -5.04 -8.97
C ARG A 77 3.82 -5.43 -7.49
N ILE A 78 2.82 -5.06 -6.70
CA ILE A 78 2.81 -5.39 -5.26
C ILE A 78 2.45 -6.86 -5.02
N LEU A 79 1.63 -7.47 -5.87
CA LEU A 79 1.34 -8.90 -5.76
C LEU A 79 2.58 -9.75 -6.04
N ASP A 80 3.44 -9.30 -6.94
CA ASP A 80 4.73 -9.97 -7.18
C ASP A 80 5.57 -10.01 -5.90
N LEU A 81 5.60 -8.93 -5.14
CA LEU A 81 6.27 -8.91 -3.84
C LEU A 81 5.58 -9.88 -2.86
N PHE A 82 4.25 -9.88 -2.80
CA PHE A 82 3.51 -10.78 -1.91
C PHE A 82 3.82 -12.24 -2.18
N GLU A 83 3.81 -12.64 -3.45
CA GLU A 83 4.13 -14.02 -3.85
C GLU A 83 5.56 -14.40 -3.47
N ASP A 84 6.50 -13.49 -3.70
CA ASP A 84 7.91 -13.68 -3.34
C ASP A 84 8.07 -13.87 -1.83
N LEU A 85 7.40 -13.05 -1.04
CA LEU A 85 7.49 -13.14 0.42
C LEU A 85 6.79 -14.39 0.97
N GLU A 86 5.67 -14.80 0.41
CA GLU A 86 4.99 -16.04 0.79
C GLU A 86 5.85 -17.26 0.53
N GLU A 87 6.56 -17.27 -0.59
CA GLU A 87 7.46 -18.35 -0.95
C GLU A 87 8.70 -18.41 -0.06
N ARG A 88 9.30 -17.25 0.23
CA ARG A 88 10.56 -17.16 0.99
C ARG A 88 10.37 -17.22 2.50
N TYR A 89 9.25 -16.72 3.00
CA TYR A 89 9.02 -16.53 4.43
C TYR A 89 7.66 -17.08 4.87
N SER A 90 7.37 -18.30 4.47
CA SER A 90 6.17 -19.01 4.91
C SER A 90 6.08 -19.03 6.44
N ASP A 91 4.90 -18.79 6.98
CA ASP A 91 4.62 -18.77 8.43
C ASP A 91 5.30 -17.65 9.23
N LYS A 92 5.83 -16.64 8.55
CA LYS A 92 6.41 -15.47 9.20
C LYS A 92 5.45 -14.30 9.17
N THR A 93 5.60 -13.41 10.14
CA THR A 93 4.86 -12.14 10.18
C THR A 93 5.74 -11.05 9.61
N ILE A 94 5.24 -10.39 8.58
CA ILE A 94 5.99 -9.38 7.84
C ILE A 94 5.25 -8.06 7.90
N LEU A 95 5.96 -6.99 8.24
CA LEU A 95 5.42 -5.64 8.16
C LEU A 95 5.87 -5.00 6.85
N LEU A 96 4.90 -4.52 6.08
CA LEU A 96 5.16 -3.77 4.85
C LEU A 96 4.74 -2.32 5.06
N SER A 97 5.64 -1.39 4.80
CA SER A 97 5.32 0.03 4.80
C SER A 97 5.35 0.56 3.38
N SER A 98 4.26 1.20 2.99
CA SER A 98 4.07 1.69 1.65
C SER A 98 3.26 2.99 1.67
N HIS A 99 2.44 3.19 0.69
CA HIS A 99 1.71 4.44 0.45
C HIS A 99 0.22 4.16 0.27
N GLY A 100 -0.60 5.17 0.60
CA GLY A 100 -2.03 4.99 0.69
C GLY A 100 -2.71 4.53 -0.60
N ASN A 101 -2.32 5.05 -1.77
CA ASN A 101 -2.97 4.67 -3.01
C ASN A 101 -2.65 3.22 -3.38
N LEU A 102 -1.39 2.82 -3.31
CA LEU A 102 -0.98 1.45 -3.60
C LEU A 102 -1.61 0.46 -2.63
N LEU A 103 -1.59 0.77 -1.33
CA LEU A 103 -2.20 -0.10 -0.32
C LEU A 103 -3.71 -0.21 -0.50
N GLY A 104 -4.38 0.87 -0.87
CA GLY A 104 -5.81 0.83 -1.16
C GLY A 104 -6.15 -0.13 -2.30
N ILE A 105 -5.37 -0.08 -3.36
CA ILE A 105 -5.51 -0.99 -4.50
C ILE A 105 -5.32 -2.45 -4.08
N LEU A 106 -4.31 -2.72 -3.26
CA LEU A 106 -4.04 -4.05 -2.75
C LEU A 106 -5.16 -4.56 -1.85
N ILE A 107 -5.63 -3.74 -0.92
CA ILE A 107 -6.70 -4.14 -0.01
C ILE A 107 -7.98 -4.42 -0.79
N ASN A 108 -8.31 -3.60 -1.77
CA ASN A 108 -9.47 -3.82 -2.65
C ASN A 108 -9.37 -5.18 -3.37
N HIS A 109 -8.17 -5.58 -3.75
CA HIS A 109 -7.96 -6.87 -4.40
C HIS A 109 -8.32 -8.05 -3.47
N PHE A 110 -7.95 -7.98 -2.20
CA PHE A 110 -8.25 -9.02 -1.24
C PHE A 110 -9.67 -8.93 -0.67
N ASP A 111 -10.23 -7.73 -0.61
CA ASP A 111 -11.56 -7.46 -0.07
C ASP A 111 -12.27 -6.44 -0.97
N SER A 112 -13.12 -6.93 -1.86
CA SER A 112 -13.81 -6.09 -2.84
C SER A 112 -14.76 -5.07 -2.20
N SER A 113 -15.13 -5.25 -0.93
CA SER A 113 -15.93 -4.25 -0.21
C SER A 113 -15.13 -2.99 0.12
N PHE A 114 -13.79 -3.08 0.08
CA PHE A 114 -12.92 -1.92 0.25
C PHE A 114 -12.83 -1.16 -1.07
N ASP A 115 -13.80 -0.28 -1.27
CA ASP A 115 -13.97 0.49 -2.50
C ASP A 115 -13.32 1.88 -2.42
N TYR A 116 -13.51 2.68 -3.44
CA TYR A 116 -13.01 4.05 -3.51
C TYR A 116 -13.42 4.89 -2.29
N LYS A 117 -14.67 4.72 -1.83
CA LYS A 117 -15.19 5.46 -0.68
C LYS A 117 -14.43 5.09 0.60
N LYS A 118 -14.22 3.79 0.84
CA LYS A 118 -13.46 3.33 1.99
C LYS A 118 -12.00 3.72 1.91
N TRP A 119 -11.42 3.68 0.71
CA TRP A 119 -10.07 4.18 0.51
C TRP A 119 -9.93 5.64 0.92
N GLY A 120 -10.90 6.48 0.58
CA GLY A 120 -10.92 7.89 0.96
C GLY A 120 -11.01 8.13 2.46
N GLN A 121 -11.37 7.11 3.24
CA GLN A 121 -11.46 7.18 4.70
C GLN A 121 -10.21 6.67 5.40
N MET A 122 -9.19 6.26 4.64
CA MET A 122 -7.90 5.85 5.23
C MET A 122 -7.24 7.01 5.96
N THR A 123 -6.57 6.68 7.04
CA THR A 123 -5.77 7.63 7.82
C THR A 123 -4.28 7.43 7.53
N PHE A 124 -3.45 8.39 7.91
CA PHE A 124 -2.01 8.31 7.72
C PHE A 124 -1.31 8.63 9.05
N PRO A 125 -0.75 7.62 9.73
CA PRO A 125 -0.68 6.21 9.30
C PRO A 125 -2.00 5.45 9.50
N ASP A 126 -2.07 4.31 8.84
CA ASP A 126 -3.16 3.35 8.98
C ASP A 126 -2.54 1.94 8.95
N CYS A 127 -3.21 0.95 9.51
CA CYS A 127 -2.63 -0.38 9.58
C CYS A 127 -3.68 -1.47 9.35
N PHE A 128 -3.35 -2.40 8.46
CA PHE A 128 -4.21 -3.52 8.08
C PHE A 128 -3.44 -4.83 8.25
N LEU A 129 -4.16 -5.85 8.70
CA LEU A 129 -3.62 -7.21 8.75
C LEU A 129 -4.21 -8.01 7.59
N VAL A 130 -3.34 -8.66 6.83
CA VAL A 130 -3.73 -9.62 5.79
C VAL A 130 -3.32 -11.01 6.28
N ASP A 131 -4.30 -11.85 6.54
CA ASP A 131 -4.08 -13.22 7.01
C ASP A 131 -3.74 -14.15 5.85
N LYS A 132 -3.33 -15.39 6.18
CA LYS A 132 -2.99 -16.41 5.20
C LYS A 132 -4.13 -16.73 4.25
N ASP A 133 -5.37 -16.65 4.72
CA ASP A 133 -6.57 -16.85 3.91
C ASP A 133 -6.94 -15.64 3.06
N LYS A 134 -6.09 -14.61 3.08
CA LYS A 134 -6.29 -13.33 2.38
C LYS A 134 -7.44 -12.48 2.93
N SER A 135 -7.94 -12.81 4.12
CA SER A 135 -8.86 -11.90 4.82
C SER A 135 -8.12 -10.67 5.31
N VAL A 136 -8.80 -9.53 5.27
CA VAL A 136 -8.23 -8.24 5.64
C VAL A 136 -8.96 -7.67 6.86
N LYS A 137 -8.20 -7.22 7.83
CA LYS A 137 -8.73 -6.60 9.03
C LYS A 137 -7.97 -5.32 9.32
N ARG A 138 -8.70 -4.23 9.54
CA ARG A 138 -8.09 -2.98 10.01
C ARG A 138 -7.79 -3.11 11.49
N ILE A 139 -6.53 -2.97 11.87
CA ILE A 139 -6.09 -3.21 13.26
C ILE A 139 -5.73 -1.93 13.99
N MET A 140 -5.53 -0.83 13.27
CA MET A 140 -5.21 0.44 13.89
C MET A 140 -5.71 1.58 13.03
N LYS A 141 -6.43 2.50 13.64
CA LYS A 141 -6.79 3.76 13.04
C LYS A 141 -6.23 4.86 13.92
N VAL A 142 -5.38 5.71 13.35
CA VAL A 142 -4.86 6.84 14.09
C VAL A 142 -5.92 7.95 14.05
N THR A 143 -6.46 8.26 15.23
CA THR A 143 -7.31 9.43 15.34
C THR A 143 -6.43 10.67 15.32
N SER A 144 -6.81 11.65 14.52
CA SER A 144 -6.12 12.94 14.51
C SER A 144 -6.14 13.53 15.92
N ARG A 145 -4.99 13.92 16.36
CA ARG A 145 -4.85 14.62 17.64
C ARG A 145 -5.25 16.08 17.48
#